data_69053040dc965b10e215bb90b0af9780
#
_entry.id   69053040dc965b10e215bb90b0af9780
#
_cell.length_a   1.000
_cell.length_b   1.000
_cell.length_c   1.000
_cell.angle_alpha   90.00
_cell.angle_beta   90.00
_cell.angle_gamma   90.00
#
_symmetry.space_group_name_H-M   'P 1'
#
loop_
_entity.id
_entity.type
_entity.pdbx_description
1 polymer ?
#
loop_
_entity_poly.entity_id
_entity_poly.type
_entity_poly.pdbx_seq_one_letter_code
_entity_poly.pdbx_strand_id
1 'polypeptide(L)'
;MISSALSLAVRLCAIGLSAGQTFRSALRPAPALRYTTSFFPGETTDVSQDKKPPSLFPMFLKLSGRPCLVVGAGTVAESKIESLMVTGARLRVVAPEATPVVQSWAEAKKIDWEQRRFQPADLKGMFLVVAATSSTKLHRKIFREAKRRGVRCNVVDVPELCDFYYPSVVQRGALQIAISTAGKSPSLAQRLRKELEEQFGPEYEPWLEHLGKMRENIFAANLDPEERKRRLHAVASRQASLLFRIGQGEELLRKRRSKRKNQGKR
;
A
#
# COMPACT_ATOMS: atom_id res chain seq x y z
N MET A 1 -30.61 2.47 -9.32
CA MET A 1 -31.58 2.32 -8.22
C MET A 1 -30.95 2.55 -6.83
N ILE A 2 -30.07 3.56 -6.66
CA ILE A 2 -29.45 3.90 -5.36
C ILE A 2 -29.89 5.33 -4.91
N SER A 3 -30.65 6.04 -5.75
CA SER A 3 -31.08 7.43 -5.48
C SER A 3 -32.31 7.56 -4.57
N SER A 4 -33.04 6.48 -4.28
CA SER A 4 -34.29 6.57 -3.48
C SER A 4 -34.10 6.34 -1.98
N ALA A 5 -32.99 5.75 -1.56
CA ALA A 5 -32.71 5.48 -0.12
C ALA A 5 -32.21 6.71 0.64
N LEU A 6 -31.50 7.65 -0.04
CA LEU A 6 -31.03 8.88 0.60
C LEU A 6 -32.13 9.92 0.84
N SER A 7 -33.20 9.89 0.03
CA SER A 7 -34.34 10.82 0.17
C SER A 7 -35.24 10.47 1.36
N LEU A 8 -35.26 9.21 1.80
CA LEU A 8 -36.09 8.77 2.93
C LEU A 8 -35.46 9.11 4.29
N ALA A 9 -34.13 9.06 4.37
CA ALA A 9 -33.39 9.36 5.60
C ALA A 9 -33.45 10.83 6.00
N VAL A 10 -33.53 11.76 5.02
CA VAL A 10 -33.60 13.21 5.28
C VAL A 10 -35.03 13.63 5.71
N ARG A 11 -36.07 12.89 5.33
CA ARG A 11 -37.45 13.21 5.73
C ARG A 11 -37.86 12.70 7.12
N LEU A 12 -37.16 11.71 7.65
CA LEU A 12 -37.45 11.17 9.01
C LEU A 12 -36.79 11.98 10.14
N CYS A 13 -35.80 12.82 9.86
CA CYS A 13 -35.22 13.71 10.87
C CYS A 13 -36.06 14.95 11.19
N ALA A 14 -37.12 15.23 10.41
CA ALA A 14 -37.99 16.38 10.61
C ALA A 14 -39.20 16.10 11.55
N ILE A 15 -39.37 14.87 12.03
CA ILE A 15 -40.55 14.46 12.84
C ILE A 15 -40.12 13.95 14.22
N GLY A 16 -39.13 14.56 14.85
CA GLY A 16 -38.90 14.50 16.32
C GLY A 16 -39.11 13.16 17.06
N LEU A 17 -38.99 12.00 16.42
CA LEU A 17 -39.12 10.69 17.05
C LEU A 17 -37.76 10.11 17.39
N SER A 18 -37.54 9.94 18.69
CA SER A 18 -36.40 9.33 19.34
C SER A 18 -36.03 7.97 18.71
N ALA A 19 -34.87 7.88 18.06
CA ALA A 19 -34.34 6.69 17.39
C ALA A 19 -33.71 5.70 18.41
N GLY A 20 -34.51 5.21 19.35
CA GLY A 20 -34.02 4.38 20.46
C GLY A 20 -34.43 2.92 20.47
N GLN A 21 -35.42 2.46 19.71
CA GLN A 21 -36.01 1.13 19.99
C GLN A 21 -36.41 0.20 18.83
N THR A 22 -36.10 0.46 17.57
CA THR A 22 -36.65 -0.39 16.46
C THR A 22 -35.63 -0.97 15.49
N PHE A 23 -34.35 -1.11 15.83
CA PHE A 23 -33.34 -1.67 14.90
C PHE A 23 -32.72 -3.02 15.35
N ARG A 24 -33.38 -3.77 16.24
CA ARG A 24 -32.87 -5.09 16.70
C ARG A 24 -33.51 -6.32 16.06
N SER A 25 -34.46 -6.20 15.12
CA SER A 25 -35.19 -7.37 14.63
C SER A 25 -35.03 -7.71 13.15
N ALA A 26 -34.15 -7.09 12.40
CA ALA A 26 -34.04 -7.29 10.94
C ALA A 26 -32.69 -7.91 10.44
N LEU A 27 -31.83 -8.40 11.32
CA LEU A 27 -30.66 -9.18 10.89
C LEU A 27 -30.87 -10.66 11.26
N ARG A 28 -31.65 -11.36 10.44
CA ARG A 28 -31.60 -12.83 10.39
C ARG A 28 -30.28 -13.22 9.71
N PRO A 29 -29.45 -14.11 10.31
CA PRO A 29 -28.31 -14.64 9.60
C PRO A 29 -28.80 -15.47 8.42
N ALA A 30 -28.18 -15.27 7.25
CA ALA A 30 -28.45 -16.06 6.07
C ALA A 30 -28.18 -17.55 6.38
N PRO A 31 -29.02 -18.49 5.84
CA PRO A 31 -28.83 -19.91 6.08
C PRO A 31 -27.49 -20.35 5.49
N ALA A 32 -26.72 -21.09 6.29
CA ALA A 32 -25.46 -21.69 5.86
C ALA A 32 -25.72 -22.61 4.67
N LEU A 33 -25.21 -22.28 3.50
CA LEU A 33 -25.18 -23.16 2.34
C LEU A 33 -24.35 -24.40 2.69
N ARG A 34 -25.04 -25.51 2.93
CA ARG A 34 -24.40 -26.84 3.04
C ARG A 34 -24.00 -27.25 1.63
N TYR A 35 -22.74 -27.22 1.29
CA TYR A 35 -22.21 -27.87 0.12
C TYR A 35 -22.21 -29.39 0.39
N THR A 36 -23.09 -30.13 -0.30
CA THR A 36 -23.01 -31.60 -0.36
C THR A 36 -21.89 -31.94 -1.33
N THR A 37 -20.76 -32.37 -0.79
CA THR A 37 -19.68 -33.00 -1.57
C THR A 37 -20.15 -34.38 -1.96
N SER A 38 -20.43 -34.61 -3.25
CA SER A 38 -20.61 -35.96 -3.82
C SER A 38 -19.23 -36.65 -3.78
N PHE A 39 -19.20 -37.74 -3.02
CA PHE A 39 -18.06 -38.62 -2.81
C PHE A 39 -17.83 -39.46 -4.06
N PHE A 40 -16.70 -39.30 -4.75
CA PHE A 40 -16.15 -40.31 -5.66
C PHE A 40 -15.16 -41.18 -4.90
N PRO A 41 -15.33 -42.50 -4.83
CA PRO A 41 -14.34 -43.38 -4.23
C PRO A 41 -13.29 -43.77 -5.28
N GLY A 42 -12.04 -43.50 -4.99
CA GLY A 42 -10.92 -44.03 -5.77
C GLY A 42 -9.75 -43.08 -5.89
N GLU A 43 -8.83 -43.16 -4.94
CA GLU A 43 -7.37 -43.15 -5.03
C GLU A 43 -6.79 -42.56 -3.74
N THR A 44 -6.24 -43.49 -2.93
CA THR A 44 -5.39 -43.12 -1.80
C THR A 44 -4.02 -42.68 -2.33
N THR A 45 -3.90 -41.39 -2.68
CA THR A 45 -2.61 -40.76 -2.81
C THR A 45 -2.20 -40.23 -1.44
N ASP A 46 -1.03 -40.69 -0.99
CA ASP A 46 -0.31 -40.29 0.21
C ASP A 46 -0.33 -38.73 0.32
N VAL A 47 -1.10 -38.23 1.28
CA VAL A 47 -1.23 -36.79 1.52
C VAL A 47 0.06 -36.35 2.18
N SER A 48 1.01 -35.91 1.35
CA SER A 48 2.17 -35.15 1.78
C SER A 48 1.72 -34.07 2.78
N GLN A 49 2.28 -34.14 3.99
CA GLN A 49 2.04 -33.23 5.11
C GLN A 49 1.80 -31.81 4.65
N ASP A 50 0.58 -31.30 4.84
CA ASP A 50 0.17 -29.90 4.60
C ASP A 50 1.06 -28.98 5.45
N LYS A 51 2.20 -28.58 4.90
CA LYS A 51 3.02 -27.53 5.50
C LYS A 51 2.21 -26.26 5.40
N LYS A 52 1.55 -25.90 6.50
CA LYS A 52 0.89 -24.61 6.66
C LYS A 52 1.84 -23.51 6.11
N PRO A 53 1.43 -22.71 5.13
CA PRO A 53 2.30 -21.68 4.57
C PRO A 53 2.83 -20.79 5.69
N PRO A 54 4.10 -20.39 5.66
CA PRO A 54 4.69 -19.57 6.71
C PRO A 54 3.89 -18.30 6.90
N SER A 55 3.61 -17.94 8.15
CA SER A 55 2.96 -16.68 8.48
C SER A 55 3.89 -15.53 8.13
N LEU A 56 3.41 -14.54 7.38
CA LEU A 56 4.17 -13.34 7.04
C LEU A 56 4.13 -12.35 8.21
N PHE A 57 5.27 -11.73 8.51
CA PHE A 57 5.33 -10.62 9.47
C PHE A 57 5.17 -9.29 8.73
N PRO A 58 4.10 -8.50 8.98
CA PRO A 58 3.91 -7.23 8.33
C PRO A 58 4.85 -6.15 8.90
N MET A 59 5.63 -5.50 8.02
CA MET A 59 6.52 -4.41 8.40
C MET A 59 6.71 -3.41 7.26
N PHE A 60 7.02 -2.16 7.61
CA PHE A 60 7.47 -1.13 6.68
C PHE A 60 8.97 -0.94 6.81
N LEU A 61 9.70 -1.01 5.68
CA LEU A 61 11.15 -0.87 5.64
C LEU A 61 11.56 0.57 5.32
N LYS A 62 12.49 1.13 6.10
CA LYS A 62 13.15 2.39 5.78
C LYS A 62 14.33 2.09 4.85
N LEU A 63 14.20 2.47 3.58
CA LEU A 63 15.22 2.21 2.55
C LEU A 63 16.04 3.46 2.17
N SER A 64 15.71 4.63 2.69
CA SER A 64 16.43 5.87 2.39
C SER A 64 17.94 5.71 2.62
N GLY A 65 18.72 5.96 1.56
CA GLY A 65 20.18 5.82 1.56
C GLY A 65 20.70 4.37 1.61
N ARG A 66 19.83 3.34 1.69
CA ARG A 66 20.27 1.93 1.70
C ARG A 66 20.57 1.44 0.28
N PRO A 67 21.64 0.67 0.09
CA PRO A 67 21.99 0.12 -1.22
C PRO A 67 21.03 -1.03 -1.57
N CYS A 68 20.35 -0.90 -2.69
CA CYS A 68 19.43 -1.89 -3.23
C CYS A 68 19.82 -2.24 -4.66
N LEU A 69 19.76 -3.53 -4.99
CA LEU A 69 20.10 -4.06 -6.31
C LEU A 69 18.84 -4.53 -7.04
N VAL A 70 18.70 -4.17 -8.30
CA VAL A 70 17.73 -4.79 -9.21
C VAL A 70 18.51 -5.48 -10.32
N VAL A 71 18.24 -6.76 -10.54
CA VAL A 71 18.81 -7.54 -11.64
C VAL A 71 17.73 -7.75 -12.69
N GLY A 72 17.95 -7.14 -13.87
CA GLY A 72 16.98 -7.01 -14.95
C GLY A 72 16.46 -5.57 -15.06
N ALA A 73 16.17 -5.15 -16.29
CA ALA A 73 15.72 -3.79 -16.62
C ALA A 73 14.63 -3.78 -17.71
N GLY A 74 13.83 -4.84 -17.78
CA GLY A 74 12.64 -4.95 -18.63
C GLY A 74 11.41 -4.30 -17.96
N THR A 75 10.25 -4.40 -18.62
CA THR A 75 8.98 -3.79 -18.16
C THR A 75 8.56 -4.21 -16.75
N VAL A 76 8.80 -5.47 -16.38
CA VAL A 76 8.53 -5.95 -15.02
C VAL A 76 9.47 -5.28 -14.00
N ALA A 77 10.74 -5.07 -14.37
CA ALA A 77 11.70 -4.40 -13.51
C ALA A 77 11.37 -2.91 -13.30
N GLU A 78 10.80 -2.22 -14.31
CA GLU A 78 10.41 -0.80 -14.20
C GLU A 78 9.57 -0.52 -12.94
N SER A 79 8.48 -1.27 -12.75
CA SER A 79 7.60 -1.08 -11.59
C SER A 79 8.31 -1.30 -10.25
N LYS A 80 9.31 -2.19 -10.21
CA LYS A 80 10.11 -2.47 -9.01
C LYS A 80 11.14 -1.39 -8.75
N ILE A 81 11.80 -0.91 -9.80
CA ILE A 81 12.74 0.21 -9.74
C ILE A 81 12.01 1.47 -9.25
N GLU A 82 10.87 1.82 -9.88
CA GLU A 82 10.05 2.97 -9.50
C GLU A 82 9.62 2.92 -8.03
N SER A 83 9.10 1.77 -7.58
CA SER A 83 8.66 1.58 -6.19
C SER A 83 9.80 1.72 -5.18
N LEU A 84 11.03 1.38 -5.55
CA LEU A 84 12.21 1.55 -4.72
C LEU A 84 12.75 2.98 -4.78
N MET A 85 12.71 3.65 -5.93
CA MET A 85 13.17 5.04 -6.08
C MET A 85 12.45 6.01 -5.14
N VAL A 86 11.12 5.88 -5.02
CA VAL A 86 10.32 6.76 -4.15
C VAL A 86 10.66 6.63 -2.67
N THR A 87 11.35 5.56 -2.27
CA THR A 87 11.80 5.35 -0.88
C THR A 87 13.12 6.07 -0.56
N GLY A 88 13.79 6.67 -1.56
CA GLY A 88 15.12 7.24 -1.41
C GLY A 88 16.25 6.20 -1.29
N ALA A 89 16.02 4.95 -1.71
CA ALA A 89 17.05 3.93 -1.79
C ALA A 89 18.14 4.30 -2.81
N ARG A 90 19.40 3.90 -2.55
CA ARG A 90 20.46 3.98 -3.56
C ARG A 90 20.36 2.76 -4.46
N LEU A 91 19.86 2.97 -5.68
CA LEU A 91 19.56 1.89 -6.59
C LEU A 91 20.69 1.64 -7.57
N ARG A 92 21.16 0.39 -7.59
CA ARG A 92 21.97 -0.17 -8.68
C ARG A 92 21.09 -1.12 -9.48
N VAL A 93 21.14 -0.99 -10.81
CA VAL A 93 20.46 -1.87 -11.76
C VAL A 93 21.53 -2.56 -12.61
N VAL A 94 21.46 -3.88 -12.71
CA VAL A 94 22.38 -4.67 -13.53
C VAL A 94 21.60 -5.45 -14.56
N ALA A 95 21.78 -5.07 -15.82
CA ALA A 95 21.15 -5.71 -16.98
C ALA A 95 21.92 -5.41 -18.27
N PRO A 96 22.08 -6.35 -19.22
CA PRO A 96 22.73 -6.08 -20.51
C PRO A 96 21.92 -5.12 -21.38
N GLU A 97 20.60 -5.11 -21.22
CA GLU A 97 19.67 -4.26 -21.96
C GLU A 97 18.66 -3.66 -20.98
N ALA A 98 18.18 -2.46 -21.28
CA ALA A 98 17.18 -1.76 -20.48
C ALA A 98 16.13 -1.12 -21.39
N THR A 99 14.89 -1.00 -20.87
CA THR A 99 13.84 -0.24 -21.54
C THR A 99 14.21 1.24 -21.63
N PRO A 100 13.62 2.01 -22.56
CA PRO A 100 13.85 3.46 -22.67
C PRO A 100 13.54 4.21 -21.37
N VAL A 101 12.57 3.74 -20.58
CA VAL A 101 12.21 4.33 -19.29
C VAL A 101 13.35 4.16 -18.28
N VAL A 102 13.91 2.96 -18.14
CA VAL A 102 15.03 2.69 -17.23
C VAL A 102 16.29 3.44 -17.67
N GLN A 103 16.54 3.54 -18.99
CA GLN A 103 17.63 4.34 -19.55
C GLN A 103 17.49 5.81 -19.16
N SER A 104 16.30 6.39 -19.31
CA SER A 104 16.04 7.79 -18.92
C SER A 104 16.29 8.05 -17.43
N TRP A 105 15.97 7.09 -16.57
CA TRP A 105 16.28 7.20 -15.13
C TRP A 105 17.79 7.16 -14.84
N ALA A 106 18.54 6.36 -15.60
CA ALA A 106 19.99 6.30 -15.47
C ALA A 106 20.65 7.58 -15.98
N GLU A 107 20.23 8.12 -17.12
CA GLU A 107 20.68 9.41 -17.68
C GLU A 107 20.40 10.56 -16.70
N ALA A 108 19.22 10.55 -16.06
CA ALA A 108 18.83 11.50 -15.04
C ALA A 108 19.55 11.26 -13.67
N LYS A 109 20.49 10.30 -13.57
CA LYS A 109 21.22 9.92 -12.36
C LYS A 109 20.33 9.55 -11.17
N LYS A 110 19.12 9.06 -11.45
CA LYS A 110 18.19 8.56 -10.42
C LYS A 110 18.54 7.14 -9.98
N ILE A 111 19.21 6.40 -10.86
CA ILE A 111 19.68 5.02 -10.64
C ILE A 111 21.11 4.88 -11.23
N ASP A 112 21.83 3.88 -10.73
CA ASP A 112 23.15 3.48 -11.27
C ASP A 112 22.92 2.21 -12.11
N TRP A 113 22.88 2.36 -13.45
CA TRP A 113 22.69 1.23 -14.36
C TRP A 113 24.01 0.76 -14.95
N GLU A 114 24.34 -0.51 -14.68
CA GLU A 114 25.48 -1.21 -15.23
C GLU A 114 25.06 -2.10 -16.40
N GLN A 115 25.41 -1.72 -17.61
CA GLN A 115 25.05 -2.41 -18.84
C GLN A 115 25.87 -3.69 -19.04
N ARG A 116 25.64 -4.68 -18.19
CA ARG A 116 26.30 -5.98 -18.22
C ARG A 116 25.47 -7.08 -17.54
N ARG A 117 25.96 -8.31 -17.66
CA ARG A 117 25.37 -9.44 -16.94
C ARG A 117 25.70 -9.39 -15.46
N PHE A 118 24.79 -9.92 -14.64
CA PHE A 118 24.94 -10.07 -13.19
C PHE A 118 26.16 -10.91 -12.82
N GLN A 119 26.89 -10.46 -11.81
CA GLN A 119 27.97 -11.17 -11.14
C GLN A 119 27.68 -11.31 -9.65
N PRO A 120 28.11 -12.43 -8.97
CA PRO A 120 27.91 -12.58 -7.53
C PRO A 120 28.45 -11.44 -6.66
N ALA A 121 29.48 -10.75 -7.15
CA ALA A 121 30.08 -9.59 -6.49
C ALA A 121 29.12 -8.41 -6.36
N ASP A 122 28.10 -8.31 -7.23
CA ASP A 122 27.09 -7.23 -7.23
C ASP A 122 26.27 -7.20 -5.93
N LEU A 123 26.18 -8.32 -5.24
CA LEU A 123 25.47 -8.43 -3.95
C LEU A 123 26.29 -7.94 -2.75
N LYS A 124 27.58 -7.63 -2.93
CA LYS A 124 28.44 -7.17 -1.83
C LYS A 124 27.92 -5.84 -1.29
N GLY A 125 27.59 -5.81 0.01
CA GLY A 125 27.11 -4.61 0.70
C GLY A 125 25.67 -4.21 0.37
N MET A 126 24.92 -4.99 -0.42
CA MET A 126 23.52 -4.71 -0.70
C MET A 126 22.62 -5.05 0.49
N PHE A 127 21.62 -4.21 0.72
CA PHE A 127 20.61 -4.43 1.75
C PHE A 127 19.54 -5.41 1.28
N LEU A 128 19.11 -5.26 0.01
CA LEU A 128 18.19 -6.19 -0.65
C LEU A 128 18.50 -6.30 -2.15
N VAL A 129 18.02 -7.38 -2.75
CA VAL A 129 18.04 -7.61 -4.20
C VAL A 129 16.67 -8.00 -4.72
N VAL A 130 16.30 -7.45 -5.87
CA VAL A 130 15.11 -7.86 -6.65
C VAL A 130 15.61 -8.46 -7.97
N ALA A 131 15.23 -9.71 -8.24
CA ALA A 131 15.54 -10.38 -9.50
C ALA A 131 14.30 -10.38 -10.39
N ALA A 132 14.34 -9.57 -11.44
CA ALA A 132 13.27 -9.38 -12.43
C ALA A 132 13.80 -9.72 -13.84
N THR A 133 14.23 -10.96 -14.02
CA THR A 133 14.79 -11.48 -15.29
C THR A 133 13.93 -12.64 -15.81
N SER A 134 14.12 -13.05 -17.05
CA SER A 134 13.43 -14.23 -17.63
C SER A 134 14.14 -15.55 -17.34
N SER A 135 15.35 -15.55 -16.76
CA SER A 135 16.18 -16.75 -16.62
C SER A 135 16.00 -17.40 -15.23
N THR A 136 15.31 -18.53 -15.17
CA THR A 136 15.15 -19.34 -13.95
C THR A 136 16.50 -19.80 -13.34
N LYS A 137 17.50 -20.12 -14.21
CA LYS A 137 18.86 -20.47 -13.75
C LYS A 137 19.52 -19.30 -13.03
N LEU A 138 19.35 -18.08 -13.56
CA LEU A 138 19.87 -16.86 -12.94
C LEU A 138 19.14 -16.54 -11.62
N HIS A 139 17.81 -16.72 -11.55
CA HIS A 139 17.03 -16.55 -10.35
C HIS A 139 17.56 -17.39 -9.19
N ARG A 140 17.75 -18.71 -9.41
CA ARG A 140 18.31 -19.62 -8.42
C ARG A 140 19.75 -19.26 -8.01
N LYS A 141 20.57 -18.75 -8.95
CA LYS A 141 21.92 -18.28 -8.65
C LYS A 141 21.88 -17.04 -7.77
N ILE A 142 21.08 -16.03 -8.11
CA ILE A 142 20.93 -14.80 -7.31
C ILE A 142 20.46 -15.13 -5.91
N PHE A 143 19.41 -15.95 -5.76
CA PHE A 143 18.86 -16.33 -4.46
C PHE A 143 19.88 -17.03 -3.56
N ARG A 144 20.62 -18.04 -4.08
CA ARG A 144 21.67 -18.73 -3.32
C ARG A 144 22.77 -17.78 -2.85
N GLU A 145 23.21 -16.90 -3.74
CA GLU A 145 24.27 -15.93 -3.42
C GLU A 145 23.79 -14.86 -2.45
N ALA A 146 22.54 -14.40 -2.58
CA ALA A 146 21.92 -13.47 -1.64
C ALA A 146 21.81 -14.09 -0.25
N LYS A 147 21.32 -15.33 -0.15
CA LYS A 147 21.18 -16.06 1.10
C LYS A 147 22.53 -16.26 1.80
N ARG A 148 23.58 -16.63 1.05
CA ARG A 148 24.94 -16.80 1.57
C ARG A 148 25.51 -15.51 2.17
N ARG A 149 25.07 -14.34 1.66
CA ARG A 149 25.54 -13.02 2.09
C ARG A 149 24.61 -12.30 3.08
N GLY A 150 23.49 -12.91 3.46
CA GLY A 150 22.48 -12.28 4.30
C GLY A 150 21.72 -11.14 3.61
N VAL A 151 21.74 -11.07 2.26
CA VAL A 151 21.00 -10.09 1.47
C VAL A 151 19.58 -10.59 1.26
N ARG A 152 18.59 -9.78 1.57
CA ARG A 152 17.18 -10.10 1.36
C ARG A 152 16.88 -10.17 -0.11
N CYS A 153 16.25 -11.26 -0.55
CA CYS A 153 15.98 -11.51 -1.96
C CYS A 153 14.48 -11.57 -2.26
N ASN A 154 14.08 -10.95 -3.36
CA ASN A 154 12.79 -11.18 -3.97
C ASN A 154 13.01 -11.54 -5.44
N VAL A 155 12.56 -12.72 -5.83
CA VAL A 155 12.54 -13.17 -7.23
C VAL A 155 11.11 -13.03 -7.73
N VAL A 156 10.91 -12.17 -8.73
CA VAL A 156 9.58 -11.87 -9.25
C VAL A 156 8.93 -13.16 -9.79
N ASP A 157 7.68 -13.39 -9.42
CA ASP A 157 6.84 -14.54 -9.78
C ASP A 157 7.33 -15.92 -9.31
N VAL A 158 8.31 -15.97 -8.38
CA VAL A 158 8.83 -17.22 -7.81
C VAL A 158 8.82 -17.17 -6.27
N PRO A 159 7.67 -17.44 -5.62
CA PRO A 159 7.49 -17.29 -4.17
C PRO A 159 8.52 -18.05 -3.32
N GLU A 160 8.96 -19.22 -3.77
CA GLU A 160 9.94 -20.06 -3.04
C GLU A 160 11.34 -19.42 -2.98
N LEU A 161 11.61 -18.43 -3.84
CA LEU A 161 12.87 -17.69 -3.90
C LEU A 161 12.70 -16.24 -3.36
N CYS A 162 11.74 -16.06 -2.43
CA CYS A 162 11.44 -14.74 -1.87
C CYS A 162 11.58 -14.75 -0.34
N ASP A 163 12.37 -13.83 0.20
CA ASP A 163 12.43 -13.54 1.64
C ASP A 163 11.36 -12.49 2.04
N PHE A 164 10.81 -11.75 1.09
CA PHE A 164 9.74 -10.76 1.29
C PHE A 164 8.85 -10.65 0.06
N TYR A 165 7.64 -10.12 0.24
CA TYR A 165 6.66 -9.94 -0.82
C TYR A 165 6.33 -8.47 -1.02
N TYR A 166 5.98 -8.10 -2.27
CA TYR A 166 5.41 -6.80 -2.57
C TYR A 166 3.89 -6.84 -2.31
N PRO A 167 3.37 -6.06 -1.37
CA PRO A 167 1.93 -5.96 -1.13
C PRO A 167 1.25 -5.10 -2.20
N SER A 168 -0.09 -5.19 -2.29
CA SER A 168 -0.89 -4.13 -2.90
C SER A 168 -0.95 -2.95 -1.93
N VAL A 169 -0.67 -1.72 -2.40
CA VAL A 169 -0.55 -0.54 -1.51
C VAL A 169 -1.50 0.56 -1.93
N VAL A 170 -2.24 1.10 -0.97
CA VAL A 170 -2.90 2.41 -1.07
C VAL A 170 -1.96 3.46 -0.49
N GLN A 171 -1.67 4.49 -1.25
CA GLN A 171 -0.79 5.58 -0.82
C GLN A 171 -1.48 6.94 -0.94
N ARG A 172 -1.43 7.75 0.15
CA ARG A 172 -1.90 9.12 0.20
C ARG A 172 -0.89 9.95 1.01
N GLY A 173 0.07 10.56 0.31
CA GLY A 173 1.22 11.17 0.95
C GLY A 173 1.95 10.16 1.86
N ALA A 174 2.07 10.47 3.15
CA ALA A 174 2.71 9.59 4.14
C ALA A 174 1.80 8.45 4.64
N LEU A 175 0.47 8.47 4.35
CA LEU A 175 -0.41 7.34 4.66
C LEU A 175 -0.14 6.19 3.70
N GLN A 176 0.13 5.02 4.25
CA GLN A 176 0.28 3.77 3.50
C GLN A 176 -0.57 2.67 4.12
N ILE A 177 -1.34 1.95 3.28
CA ILE A 177 -2.11 0.76 3.68
C ILE A 177 -1.63 -0.38 2.80
N ALA A 178 -0.95 -1.36 3.40
CA ALA A 178 -0.41 -2.52 2.70
C ALA A 178 -1.33 -3.73 2.86
N ILE A 179 -1.65 -4.40 1.75
CA ILE A 179 -2.58 -5.53 1.70
C ILE A 179 -1.82 -6.74 1.17
N SER A 180 -1.80 -7.82 1.95
CA SER A 180 -1.21 -9.09 1.56
C SER A 180 -2.22 -10.22 1.71
N THR A 181 -2.25 -11.12 0.73
CA THR A 181 -2.97 -12.39 0.79
C THR A 181 -2.02 -13.57 0.90
N ALA A 182 -0.76 -13.31 1.27
CA ALA A 182 0.34 -14.31 1.31
C ALA A 182 0.45 -15.10 -0.02
N GLY A 183 0.23 -14.42 -1.15
CA GLY A 183 0.28 -15.04 -2.48
C GLY A 183 -0.95 -15.84 -2.89
N LYS A 184 -1.93 -16.04 -1.99
CA LYS A 184 -3.11 -16.88 -2.28
C LYS A 184 -4.07 -16.26 -3.31
N SER A 185 -4.22 -14.94 -3.34
CA SER A 185 -5.11 -14.27 -4.29
C SER A 185 -4.65 -12.85 -4.61
N PRO A 186 -3.80 -12.67 -5.63
CA PRO A 186 -3.43 -11.34 -6.11
C PRO A 186 -4.63 -10.48 -6.54
N SER A 187 -5.64 -11.11 -7.17
CA SER A 187 -6.86 -10.42 -7.61
C SER A 187 -7.68 -9.89 -6.43
N LEU A 188 -7.76 -10.62 -5.32
CA LEU A 188 -8.41 -10.15 -4.11
C LEU A 188 -7.65 -8.94 -3.52
N ALA A 189 -6.33 -9.02 -3.46
CA ALA A 189 -5.51 -7.91 -2.95
C ALA A 189 -5.68 -6.64 -3.81
N GLN A 190 -5.76 -6.78 -5.14
CA GLN A 190 -6.02 -5.67 -6.05
C GLN A 190 -7.43 -5.08 -5.88
N ARG A 191 -8.46 -5.94 -5.72
CA ARG A 191 -9.82 -5.48 -5.47
C ARG A 191 -9.91 -4.69 -4.17
N LEU A 192 -9.40 -5.25 -3.07
CA LEU A 192 -9.38 -4.57 -1.77
C LEU A 192 -8.61 -3.24 -1.83
N ARG A 193 -7.51 -3.16 -2.60
CA ARG A 193 -6.81 -1.91 -2.83
C ARG A 193 -7.72 -0.85 -3.45
N LYS A 194 -8.48 -1.20 -4.49
CA LYS A 194 -9.41 -0.27 -5.16
C LYS A 194 -10.52 0.20 -4.20
N GLU A 195 -11.13 -0.72 -3.46
CA GLU A 195 -12.16 -0.40 -2.46
C GLU A 195 -11.62 0.56 -1.38
N LEU A 196 -10.40 0.33 -0.91
CA LEU A 196 -9.75 1.19 0.07
C LEU A 196 -9.28 2.53 -0.53
N GLU A 197 -8.93 2.60 -1.81
CA GLU A 197 -8.63 3.86 -2.50
C GLU A 197 -9.85 4.78 -2.59
N GLU A 198 -11.05 4.22 -2.72
CA GLU A 198 -12.31 4.98 -2.67
C GLU A 198 -12.62 5.45 -1.25
N GLN A 199 -12.36 4.61 -0.24
CA GLN A 199 -12.58 4.95 1.17
C GLN A 199 -11.57 5.98 1.69
N PHE A 200 -10.29 5.86 1.28
CA PHE A 200 -9.19 6.73 1.66
C PHE A 200 -8.79 7.59 0.46
N GLY A 201 -9.55 8.66 0.22
CA GLY A 201 -9.37 9.58 -0.89
C GLY A 201 -8.12 10.47 -0.76
N PRO A 202 -7.86 11.34 -1.77
CA PRO A 202 -6.69 12.22 -1.79
C PRO A 202 -6.66 13.22 -0.63
N GLU A 203 -7.79 13.50 0.02
CA GLU A 203 -7.89 14.38 1.18
C GLU A 203 -7.15 13.87 2.42
N TYR A 204 -6.78 12.59 2.46
CA TYR A 204 -6.01 12.02 3.57
C TYR A 204 -4.56 12.52 3.60
N GLU A 205 -3.97 12.91 2.46
CA GLU A 205 -2.64 13.48 2.42
C GLU A 205 -2.56 14.80 3.19
N PRO A 206 -3.30 15.88 2.84
CA PRO A 206 -3.26 17.13 3.60
C PRO A 206 -3.81 16.97 5.03
N TRP A 207 -4.72 16.02 5.26
CA TRP A 207 -5.19 15.70 6.60
C TRP A 207 -4.06 15.17 7.49
N LEU A 208 -3.26 14.24 6.99
CA LEU A 208 -2.14 13.68 7.75
C LEU A 208 -1.04 14.71 8.03
N GLU A 209 -0.76 15.61 7.07
CA GLU A 209 0.14 16.75 7.27
C GLU A 209 -0.37 17.67 8.40
N HIS A 210 -1.68 17.96 8.42
CA HIS A 210 -2.30 18.72 9.49
C HIS A 210 -2.16 18.03 10.85
N LEU A 211 -2.41 16.73 10.91
CA LEU A 211 -2.23 15.94 12.13
C LEU A 211 -0.78 15.94 12.63
N GLY A 212 0.20 15.91 11.72
CA GLY A 212 1.62 16.04 12.06
C GLY A 212 1.91 17.33 12.81
N LYS A 213 1.46 18.47 12.28
CA LYS A 213 1.59 19.79 12.91
C LYS A 213 0.88 19.87 14.25
N MET A 214 -0.36 19.35 14.34
CA MET A 214 -1.10 19.31 15.60
C MET A 214 -0.38 18.47 16.65
N ARG A 215 0.20 17.34 16.24
CA ARG A 215 1.01 16.50 17.13
C ARG A 215 2.22 17.26 17.68
N GLU A 216 2.98 17.95 16.85
CA GLU A 216 4.12 18.77 17.27
C GLU A 216 3.70 19.83 18.31
N ASN A 217 2.61 20.54 18.05
CA ASN A 217 2.07 21.56 18.98
C ASN A 217 1.63 20.94 20.34
N ILE A 218 0.98 19.77 20.31
CA ILE A 218 0.56 19.06 21.53
C ILE A 218 1.77 18.60 22.34
N PHE A 219 2.86 18.16 21.68
CA PHE A 219 4.10 17.79 22.38
C PHE A 219 4.85 19.01 22.95
N ALA A 220 4.83 20.14 22.25
CA ALA A 220 5.44 21.39 22.72
C ALA A 220 4.69 22.03 23.92
N ALA A 221 3.41 21.72 24.12
CA ALA A 221 2.57 22.29 25.17
C ALA A 221 2.85 21.76 26.59
N ASN A 222 3.83 20.90 26.77
CA ASN A 222 4.27 20.34 28.06
C ASN A 222 3.13 19.80 28.97
N LEU A 223 2.16 19.12 28.36
CA LEU A 223 0.99 18.54 29.01
C LEU A 223 1.35 17.26 29.78
N ASP A 224 0.55 16.92 30.80
CA ASP A 224 0.63 15.60 31.42
C ASP A 224 0.33 14.48 30.41
N PRO A 225 0.80 13.24 30.65
CA PRO A 225 0.68 12.14 29.70
C PRO A 225 -0.77 11.80 29.30
N GLU A 226 -1.72 11.84 30.24
CA GLU A 226 -3.12 11.50 29.98
C GLU A 226 -3.83 12.59 29.18
N GLU A 227 -3.59 13.86 29.49
CA GLU A 227 -4.12 14.99 28.72
C GLU A 227 -3.53 14.98 27.29
N ARG A 228 -2.23 14.73 27.15
CA ARG A 228 -1.58 14.59 25.84
C ARG A 228 -2.23 13.48 25.02
N LYS A 229 -2.46 12.32 25.60
CA LYS A 229 -3.13 11.19 24.96
C LYS A 229 -4.55 11.55 24.53
N ARG A 230 -5.34 12.17 25.40
CA ARG A 230 -6.70 12.62 25.09
C ARG A 230 -6.72 13.56 23.89
N ARG A 231 -5.83 14.57 23.87
CA ARG A 231 -5.75 15.54 22.76
C ARG A 231 -5.33 14.87 21.44
N LEU A 232 -4.35 13.98 21.47
CA LEU A 232 -3.93 13.22 20.27
C LEU A 232 -5.07 12.38 19.70
N HIS A 233 -5.86 11.73 20.54
CA HIS A 233 -7.03 10.98 20.09
C HIS A 233 -8.13 11.90 19.53
N ALA A 234 -8.38 13.04 20.20
CA ALA A 234 -9.42 13.98 19.77
C ALA A 234 -9.13 14.56 18.37
N VAL A 235 -7.89 15.00 18.10
CA VAL A 235 -7.51 15.54 16.78
C VAL A 235 -7.53 14.50 15.67
N ALA A 236 -7.32 13.22 15.96
CA ALA A 236 -7.36 12.13 14.99
C ALA A 236 -8.77 11.51 14.84
N SER A 237 -9.79 12.06 15.52
CA SER A 237 -11.15 11.52 15.47
C SER A 237 -11.79 11.66 14.07
N ARG A 238 -12.79 10.81 13.79
CA ARG A 238 -13.56 10.89 12.55
C ARG A 238 -14.26 12.24 12.39
N GLN A 239 -14.73 12.82 13.50
CA GLN A 239 -15.37 14.13 13.51
C GLN A 239 -14.37 15.24 13.12
N ALA A 240 -13.16 15.22 13.67
CA ALA A 240 -12.11 16.18 13.33
C ALA A 240 -11.71 16.07 11.84
N SER A 241 -11.61 14.87 11.29
CA SER A 241 -11.37 14.64 9.86
C SER A 241 -12.49 15.23 8.99
N LEU A 242 -13.75 15.07 9.39
CA LEU A 242 -14.89 15.64 8.66
C LEU A 242 -14.85 17.18 8.66
N LEU A 243 -14.62 17.79 9.82
CA LEU A 243 -14.49 19.25 9.96
C LEU A 243 -13.33 19.80 9.13
N PHE A 244 -12.19 19.13 9.10
CA PHE A 244 -11.06 19.50 8.26
C PHE A 244 -11.43 19.51 6.77
N ARG A 245 -12.12 18.48 6.28
CA ARG A 245 -12.57 18.38 4.89
C ARG A 245 -13.56 19.49 4.51
N ILE A 246 -14.48 19.84 5.40
CA ILE A 246 -15.42 20.95 5.21
C ILE A 246 -14.65 22.27 5.10
N GLY A 247 -13.71 22.55 6.00
CA GLY A 247 -12.88 23.76 5.98
C GLY A 247 -12.02 23.88 4.71
N GLN A 248 -11.43 22.79 4.22
CA GLN A 248 -10.72 22.77 2.94
C GLN A 248 -11.64 23.09 1.75
N GLY A 249 -12.87 22.56 1.76
CA GLY A 249 -13.87 22.87 0.73
C GLY A 249 -14.22 24.34 0.68
N GLU A 250 -14.42 24.99 1.83
CA GLU A 250 -14.71 26.41 1.94
C GLU A 250 -13.54 27.29 1.46
N GLU A 251 -12.31 26.91 1.80
CA GLU A 251 -11.12 27.63 1.33
C GLU A 251 -10.95 27.56 -0.19
N LEU A 252 -11.20 26.42 -0.81
CA LEU A 252 -11.20 26.27 -2.26
C LEU A 252 -12.26 27.14 -2.94
N LEU A 253 -13.46 27.23 -2.37
CA LEU A 253 -14.51 28.11 -2.87
C LEU A 253 -14.15 29.59 -2.73
N ARG A 254 -13.52 30.01 -1.63
CA ARG A 254 -12.98 31.37 -1.45
C ARG A 254 -11.95 31.72 -2.52
N LYS A 255 -10.98 30.84 -2.77
CA LYS A 255 -9.93 31.03 -3.78
C LYS A 255 -10.53 31.15 -5.20
N ARG A 256 -11.55 30.35 -5.54
CA ARG A 256 -12.26 30.44 -6.82
C ARG A 256 -13.02 31.76 -6.97
N ARG A 257 -13.69 32.24 -5.92
CA ARG A 257 -14.42 33.54 -5.93
C ARG A 257 -13.46 34.72 -6.09
N SER A 258 -12.30 34.70 -5.43
CA SER A 258 -11.29 35.76 -5.55
C SER A 258 -10.69 35.84 -6.96
N LYS A 259 -10.39 34.68 -7.59
CA LYS A 259 -9.89 34.61 -8.97
C LYS A 259 -10.91 35.17 -9.96
N ARG A 260 -12.20 34.85 -9.83
CA ARG A 260 -13.27 35.44 -10.70
C ARG A 260 -13.40 36.95 -10.55
N LYS A 261 -13.29 37.50 -9.34
CA LYS A 261 -13.30 38.95 -9.10
C LYS A 261 -12.12 39.67 -9.75
N ASN A 262 -10.95 39.03 -9.80
CA ASN A 262 -9.75 39.62 -10.42
C ASN A 262 -9.75 39.54 -11.96
N GLN A 263 -10.41 38.53 -12.54
CA GLN A 263 -10.56 38.41 -14.00
C GLN A 263 -11.66 39.34 -14.59
N GLY A 264 -12.63 39.73 -13.80
CA GLY A 264 -13.68 40.67 -14.22
C GLY A 264 -13.30 42.15 -14.08
N LYS A 265 -12.07 42.49 -13.64
CA LYS A 265 -11.54 43.86 -13.55
C LYS A 265 -10.45 44.16 -14.60
N ARG A 266 -10.25 43.26 -15.57
CA ARG A 266 -9.43 43.47 -16.77
C ARG A 266 -10.37 43.55 -17.98
#